data_13474ba1970bb7ba62c057de3273532b
#
_entry.id   13474ba1970bb7ba62c057de3273532b
#
_cell.length_a   1.000
_cell.length_b   1.000
_cell.length_c   1.000
_cell.angle_alpha   90.00
_cell.angle_beta   90.00
_cell.angle_gamma   90.00
#
_symmetry.space_group_name_H-M   'P 1'
#
loop_
_entity.id
_entity.type
_entity.pdbx_description
1 polymer ?
#
loop_
_entity_poly.entity_id
_entity_poly.type
_entity_poly.pdbx_seq_one_letter_code
_entity_poly.pdbx_strand_id
1 'polypeptide(L)'
;MPFDFKKEYKEFYMPKNVPEIVTVPEVNYIAVRGHGDPNEEGGDYRKAVAVLYAVAYTLRMSCKTDRHIEGFYEYVVPPLEGFWWQEGVKGVDYGNKDTFNWISVIRLPDFVTKADFAWAVETASKNKKTDCSSAEFLTVDEGLCVQIMHIGPYDDEPETVALMDKFLAENGYENDMTETRLHHEIYLSDPRKASPEKWKTVIRHPIKKI
;
A
#
# COMPACT_ATOMS: atom_id res chain seq x y z
N MET A 1 -11.50 21.08 -6.71
CA MET A 1 -10.65 20.50 -5.63
C MET A 1 -9.86 19.36 -6.25
N PRO A 2 -8.61 19.12 -5.85
CA PRO A 2 -7.85 17.97 -6.34
C PRO A 2 -8.58 16.66 -6.06
N PHE A 3 -8.47 15.69 -6.96
CA PHE A 3 -9.01 14.35 -6.78
C PHE A 3 -8.35 13.68 -5.56
N ASP A 4 -9.12 13.15 -4.64
CA ASP A 4 -8.62 12.50 -3.43
C ASP A 4 -9.09 11.04 -3.42
N PHE A 5 -8.16 10.11 -3.69
CA PHE A 5 -8.45 8.68 -3.79
C PHE A 5 -9.20 8.12 -2.58
N LYS A 6 -8.89 8.60 -1.38
CA LYS A 6 -9.60 8.17 -0.15
C LYS A 6 -11.06 8.59 -0.11
N LYS A 7 -11.40 9.68 -0.80
CA LYS A 7 -12.78 10.20 -0.84
C LYS A 7 -13.58 9.63 -2.00
N GLU A 8 -12.91 9.40 -3.12
CA GLU A 8 -13.55 8.89 -4.35
C GLU A 8 -13.74 7.37 -4.29
N TYR A 9 -12.80 6.64 -3.69
CA TYR A 9 -12.82 5.18 -3.54
C TYR A 9 -12.96 4.78 -2.06
N LYS A 10 -14.02 5.28 -1.40
CA LYS A 10 -14.26 5.02 0.04
C LYS A 10 -14.37 3.55 0.36
N GLU A 11 -14.91 2.76 -0.56
CA GLU A 11 -15.04 1.31 -0.44
C GLU A 11 -13.70 0.61 -0.26
N PHE A 12 -12.59 1.20 -0.75
CA PHE A 12 -11.25 0.61 -0.63
C PHE A 12 -10.40 1.25 0.48
N TYR A 13 -10.65 2.54 0.79
CA TYR A 13 -9.80 3.31 1.70
C TYR A 13 -10.47 3.64 3.05
N MET A 14 -11.77 3.51 3.16
CA MET A 14 -12.51 3.91 4.36
C MET A 14 -13.52 2.84 4.80
N PRO A 15 -13.11 1.55 4.89
CA PRO A 15 -13.98 0.51 5.40
C PRO A 15 -14.37 0.80 6.85
N LYS A 16 -15.37 0.09 7.33
CA LYS A 16 -15.75 0.13 8.75
C LYS A 16 -14.75 -0.66 9.60
N ASN A 17 -14.85 -0.52 10.91
CA ASN A 17 -14.12 -1.34 11.89
C ASN A 17 -14.81 -2.70 12.15
N VAL A 18 -15.48 -3.23 11.16
CA VAL A 18 -16.04 -4.59 11.11
C VAL A 18 -15.69 -5.19 9.76
N PRO A 19 -15.39 -6.51 9.69
CA PRO A 19 -15.00 -7.13 8.44
C PRO A 19 -16.08 -6.99 7.37
N GLU A 20 -15.65 -6.72 6.14
CA GLU A 20 -16.52 -6.68 4.95
C GLU A 20 -15.82 -7.30 3.75
N ILE A 21 -16.61 -7.88 2.85
CA ILE A 21 -16.11 -8.45 1.59
C ILE A 21 -16.11 -7.35 0.53
N VAL A 22 -15.01 -7.28 -0.24
CA VAL A 22 -14.82 -6.33 -1.33
C VAL A 22 -14.19 -7.02 -2.52
N THR A 23 -14.49 -6.55 -3.73
CA THR A 23 -13.75 -6.95 -4.94
C THR A 23 -12.91 -5.77 -5.39
N VAL A 24 -11.59 -5.91 -5.28
CA VAL A 24 -10.63 -4.86 -5.65
C VAL A 24 -10.24 -5.06 -7.10
N PRO A 25 -10.40 -4.05 -7.97
CA PRO A 25 -9.99 -4.15 -9.37
C PRO A 25 -8.46 -4.14 -9.49
N GLU A 26 -7.96 -4.44 -10.67
CA GLU A 26 -6.56 -4.24 -11.01
C GLU A 26 -6.15 -2.77 -10.81
N VAL A 27 -5.03 -2.56 -10.12
CA VAL A 27 -4.49 -1.24 -9.78
C VAL A 27 -3.00 -1.18 -10.11
N ASN A 28 -2.57 -0.01 -10.61
CA ASN A 28 -1.16 0.27 -10.86
C ASN A 28 -0.54 1.03 -9.69
N TYR A 29 0.69 0.67 -9.36
CA TYR A 29 1.46 1.24 -8.26
C TYR A 29 2.87 1.65 -8.69
N ILE A 30 3.42 2.65 -7.98
CA ILE A 30 4.87 2.77 -7.78
C ILE A 30 5.20 1.77 -6.68
N ALA A 31 6.17 0.89 -6.89
CA ALA A 31 6.54 -0.12 -5.90
C ALA A 31 8.04 -0.14 -5.65
N VAL A 32 8.44 -0.49 -4.43
CA VAL A 32 9.82 -0.84 -4.06
C VAL A 32 9.76 -2.07 -3.18
N ARG A 33 10.59 -3.07 -3.50
CA ARG A 33 10.70 -4.33 -2.75
C ARG A 33 11.86 -4.28 -1.77
N GLY A 34 11.70 -4.98 -0.67
CA GLY A 34 12.76 -5.15 0.30
C GLY A 34 12.47 -6.23 1.34
N HIS A 35 13.37 -6.32 2.31
CA HIS A 35 13.36 -7.30 3.37
C HIS A 35 13.84 -6.66 4.67
N GLY A 36 13.42 -7.20 5.82
CA GLY A 36 13.86 -6.78 7.16
C GLY A 36 12.86 -5.92 7.91
N ASP A 37 13.24 -5.50 9.12
CA ASP A 37 12.39 -4.74 10.03
C ASP A 37 12.11 -3.33 9.50
N PRO A 38 10.83 -2.97 9.26
CA PRO A 38 10.46 -1.63 8.82
C PRO A 38 10.77 -0.52 9.83
N ASN A 39 11.01 -0.88 11.10
CA ASN A 39 11.31 0.07 12.16
C ASN A 39 12.81 0.38 12.28
N GLU A 40 13.68 -0.34 11.57
CA GLU A 40 15.12 -0.11 11.60
C GLU A 40 15.46 1.34 11.22
N GLU A 41 16.23 2.01 12.08
CA GLU A 41 16.62 3.39 11.84
C GLU A 41 17.64 3.48 10.69
N GLY A 42 17.25 4.23 9.61
CA GLY A 42 18.06 4.30 8.39
C GLY A 42 18.01 3.04 7.54
N GLY A 43 17.16 2.06 7.89
CA GLY A 43 16.97 0.79 7.20
C GLY A 43 16.41 0.93 5.78
N ASP A 44 16.32 -0.18 5.09
CA ASP A 44 15.94 -0.21 3.67
C ASP A 44 14.47 0.18 3.46
N TYR A 45 13.60 -0.11 4.42
CA TYR A 45 12.20 0.32 4.36
C TYR A 45 12.06 1.85 4.28
N ARG A 46 12.80 2.60 5.10
CA ARG A 46 12.78 4.07 5.07
C ARG A 46 13.32 4.64 3.78
N LYS A 47 14.36 4.01 3.21
CA LYS A 47 14.90 4.38 1.90
C LYS A 47 13.87 4.14 0.79
N ALA A 48 13.20 2.98 0.82
CA ALA A 48 12.13 2.64 -0.10
C ALA A 48 10.99 3.67 -0.07
N VAL A 49 10.52 4.04 1.11
CA VAL A 49 9.48 5.07 1.30
C VAL A 49 9.92 6.41 0.72
N ALA A 50 11.19 6.80 0.90
CA ALA A 50 11.73 8.04 0.33
C ALA A 50 11.73 8.00 -1.22
N VAL A 51 12.09 6.86 -1.83
CA VAL A 51 12.04 6.63 -3.27
C VAL A 51 10.60 6.75 -3.79
N LEU A 52 9.64 6.07 -3.14
CA LEU A 52 8.23 6.10 -3.51
C LEU A 52 7.68 7.53 -3.56
N TYR A 53 7.90 8.31 -2.49
CA TYR A 53 7.44 9.70 -2.45
C TYR A 53 8.19 10.59 -3.44
N ALA A 54 9.49 10.33 -3.72
CA ALA A 54 10.24 11.09 -4.71
C ALA A 54 9.60 10.96 -6.10
N VAL A 55 9.26 9.73 -6.51
CA VAL A 55 8.62 9.44 -7.80
C VAL A 55 7.17 9.96 -7.81
N ALA A 56 6.38 9.68 -6.76
CA ALA A 56 4.98 10.10 -6.68
C ALA A 56 4.83 11.63 -6.78
N TYR A 57 5.64 12.38 -6.05
CA TYR A 57 5.61 13.85 -6.14
C TYR A 57 6.17 14.38 -7.46
N THR A 58 7.09 13.70 -8.13
CA THR A 58 7.55 14.07 -9.46
C THR A 58 6.40 13.97 -10.47
N LEU A 59 5.63 12.88 -10.44
CA LEU A 59 4.40 12.72 -11.24
C LEU A 59 3.35 13.79 -10.88
N ARG A 60 3.07 13.98 -9.59
CA ARG A 60 2.08 14.96 -9.12
C ARG A 60 2.42 16.38 -9.54
N MET A 61 3.69 16.72 -9.61
CA MET A 61 4.17 18.07 -9.94
C MET A 61 4.51 18.23 -11.42
N SER A 62 4.31 17.23 -12.27
CA SER A 62 4.59 17.30 -13.71
C SER A 62 3.89 18.49 -14.39
N CYS A 63 2.66 18.82 -13.95
CA CYS A 63 1.90 19.97 -14.46
C CYS A 63 2.57 21.33 -14.24
N LYS A 64 3.61 21.41 -13.41
CA LYS A 64 4.41 22.63 -13.19
C LYS A 64 5.74 22.61 -13.94
N THR A 65 5.94 21.64 -14.81
CA THR A 65 7.11 21.47 -15.66
C THR A 65 6.68 21.48 -17.13
N ASP A 66 7.65 21.38 -18.03
CA ASP A 66 7.37 21.25 -19.47
C ASP A 66 6.85 19.85 -19.86
N ARG A 67 6.77 18.92 -18.89
CA ARG A 67 6.22 17.58 -19.13
C ARG A 67 4.69 17.63 -19.12
N HIS A 68 4.10 17.40 -20.28
CA HIS A 68 2.68 17.17 -20.40
C HIS A 68 2.37 15.69 -20.33
N ILE A 69 1.56 15.26 -19.33
CA ILE A 69 1.03 13.90 -19.21
C ILE A 69 -0.41 13.94 -19.71
N GLU A 70 -0.74 13.11 -20.69
CA GLU A 70 -2.08 13.05 -21.25
C GLU A 70 -3.09 12.59 -20.20
N GLY A 71 -4.26 13.20 -20.16
CA GLY A 71 -5.29 12.89 -19.18
C GLY A 71 -5.01 13.38 -17.75
N PHE A 72 -3.93 14.13 -17.52
CA PHE A 72 -3.58 14.62 -16.20
C PHE A 72 -4.71 15.43 -15.56
N TYR A 73 -5.04 15.09 -14.33
CA TYR A 73 -5.86 15.90 -13.41
C TYR A 73 -5.13 16.11 -12.08
N GLU A 74 -5.44 17.20 -11.40
CA GLU A 74 -4.87 17.44 -10.06
C GLU A 74 -5.40 16.43 -9.05
N TYR A 75 -4.49 15.79 -8.30
CA TYR A 75 -4.83 14.78 -7.29
C TYR A 75 -4.00 14.96 -6.02
N VAL A 76 -4.50 14.40 -4.93
CA VAL A 76 -3.74 14.20 -3.69
C VAL A 76 -2.95 12.90 -3.85
N VAL A 77 -1.65 12.91 -3.56
CA VAL A 77 -0.85 11.67 -3.56
C VAL A 77 -1.52 10.65 -2.65
N PRO A 78 -1.82 9.45 -3.14
CA PRO A 78 -2.46 8.41 -2.35
C PRO A 78 -1.66 8.03 -1.11
N PRO A 79 -2.26 7.36 -0.13
CA PRO A 79 -1.55 6.87 1.04
C PRO A 79 -0.41 5.91 0.65
N LEU A 80 0.54 5.76 1.55
CA LEU A 80 1.48 4.65 1.52
C LEU A 80 0.72 3.38 1.81
N GLU A 81 1.02 2.31 1.08
CA GLU A 81 0.47 0.99 1.26
C GLU A 81 1.63 -0.02 1.29
N GLY A 82 1.40 -1.21 1.81
CA GLY A 82 2.41 -2.27 1.89
C GLY A 82 1.81 -3.65 1.73
N PHE A 83 2.46 -4.49 0.91
CA PHE A 83 2.20 -5.93 0.85
C PHE A 83 3.28 -6.65 1.65
N TRP A 84 2.86 -7.56 2.54
CA TRP A 84 3.73 -8.19 3.51
C TRP A 84 3.63 -9.70 3.48
N TRP A 85 4.75 -10.39 3.67
CA TRP A 85 4.80 -11.84 3.87
C TRP A 85 6.09 -12.25 4.56
N GLN A 86 6.11 -13.46 5.06
CA GLN A 86 7.28 -14.13 5.62
C GLN A 86 7.34 -15.55 5.09
N GLU A 87 8.53 -16.02 4.73
CA GLU A 87 8.68 -17.37 4.20
C GLU A 87 8.32 -18.43 5.26
N GLY A 88 7.48 -19.40 4.87
CA GLY A 88 7.05 -20.47 5.75
C GLY A 88 6.04 -20.07 6.84
N VAL A 89 5.61 -18.81 6.88
CA VAL A 89 4.60 -18.31 7.81
C VAL A 89 3.26 -18.16 7.08
N LYS A 90 2.19 -18.71 7.65
CA LYS A 90 0.85 -18.43 7.17
C LYS A 90 0.33 -17.17 7.85
N GLY A 91 0.17 -16.09 7.08
CA GLY A 91 -0.15 -14.78 7.61
C GLY A 91 1.11 -13.96 7.90
N VAL A 92 1.11 -13.19 8.99
CA VAL A 92 2.21 -12.32 9.41
C VAL A 92 2.55 -12.59 10.88
N ASP A 93 3.82 -12.86 11.16
CA ASP A 93 4.37 -12.97 12.52
C ASP A 93 5.01 -11.65 12.93
N TYR A 94 4.27 -10.83 13.66
CA TYR A 94 4.72 -9.52 14.15
C TYR A 94 5.82 -9.59 15.21
N GLY A 95 6.07 -10.78 15.77
CA GLY A 95 7.16 -11.01 16.74
C GLY A 95 8.54 -11.16 16.09
N ASN A 96 8.61 -11.34 14.77
CA ASN A 96 9.85 -11.64 14.05
C ASN A 96 10.04 -10.73 12.81
N LYS A 97 10.10 -9.41 13.06
CA LYS A 97 10.09 -8.38 12.01
C LYS A 97 11.29 -8.40 11.07
N ASP A 98 12.43 -8.93 11.54
CA ASP A 98 13.64 -9.09 10.71
C ASP A 98 13.44 -10.02 9.50
N THR A 99 12.43 -10.89 9.56
CA THR A 99 12.10 -11.84 8.49
C THR A 99 11.03 -11.35 7.53
N PHE A 100 10.55 -10.13 7.69
CA PHE A 100 9.56 -9.56 6.78
C PHE A 100 10.13 -9.38 5.38
N ASN A 101 9.40 -9.87 4.40
CA ASN A 101 9.49 -9.42 3.03
C ASN A 101 8.37 -8.41 2.79
N TRP A 102 8.65 -7.37 2.04
CA TRP A 102 7.66 -6.33 1.78
C TRP A 102 7.78 -5.74 0.37
N ILE A 103 6.64 -5.29 -0.12
CA ILE A 103 6.52 -4.42 -1.28
C ILE A 103 5.82 -3.17 -0.82
N SER A 104 6.56 -2.09 -0.60
CA SER A 104 5.95 -0.79 -0.29
C SER A 104 5.47 -0.14 -1.57
N VAL A 105 4.27 0.42 -1.54
CA VAL A 105 3.65 0.95 -2.75
C VAL A 105 2.92 2.27 -2.52
N ILE A 106 2.78 3.05 -3.60
CA ILE A 106 1.85 4.19 -3.69
C ILE A 106 1.04 4.01 -4.97
N ARG A 107 -0.29 4.02 -4.90
CA ARG A 107 -1.17 3.90 -6.05
C ARG A 107 -0.87 4.99 -7.09
N LEU A 108 -0.85 4.59 -8.36
CA LEU A 108 -0.78 5.51 -9.49
C LEU A 108 -2.18 5.92 -9.95
N PRO A 109 -2.39 7.19 -10.35
CA PRO A 109 -3.56 7.55 -11.14
C PRO A 109 -3.62 6.80 -12.45
N ASP A 110 -4.84 6.50 -12.94
CA ASP A 110 -5.06 5.68 -14.13
C ASP A 110 -4.49 6.28 -15.42
N PHE A 111 -4.26 7.60 -15.46
CA PHE A 111 -3.63 8.27 -16.59
C PHE A 111 -2.12 8.06 -16.69
N VAL A 112 -1.46 7.54 -15.66
CA VAL A 112 -0.01 7.37 -15.64
C VAL A 112 0.39 6.14 -16.43
N THR A 113 1.08 6.33 -17.53
CA THR A 113 1.66 5.26 -18.34
C THR A 113 3.01 4.79 -17.82
N LYS A 114 3.47 3.61 -18.28
CA LYS A 114 4.85 3.14 -18.01
C LYS A 114 5.92 4.12 -18.49
N ALA A 115 5.66 4.86 -19.58
CA ALA A 115 6.58 5.89 -20.08
C ALA A 115 6.63 7.12 -19.17
N ASP A 116 5.49 7.53 -18.62
CA ASP A 116 5.44 8.63 -17.64
C ASP A 116 6.10 8.25 -16.33
N PHE A 117 5.91 7.01 -15.89
CA PHE A 117 6.60 6.44 -14.74
C PHE A 117 8.12 6.44 -14.93
N ALA A 118 8.63 5.94 -16.07
CA ALA A 118 10.07 5.91 -16.36
C ALA A 118 10.68 7.31 -16.37
N TRP A 119 9.98 8.29 -16.98
CA TRP A 119 10.37 9.69 -16.93
C TRP A 119 10.43 10.22 -15.48
N ALA A 120 9.46 9.88 -14.67
CA ALA A 120 9.41 10.33 -13.27
C ALA A 120 10.55 9.76 -12.44
N VAL A 121 10.91 8.49 -12.61
CA VAL A 121 12.05 7.84 -11.95
C VAL A 121 13.36 8.55 -12.31
N GLU A 122 13.61 8.78 -13.61
CA GLU A 122 14.80 9.48 -14.09
C GLU A 122 14.87 10.91 -13.55
N THR A 123 13.76 11.63 -13.61
CA THR A 123 13.65 13.01 -13.14
C THR A 123 13.84 13.13 -11.63
N ALA A 124 13.21 12.23 -10.86
CA ALA A 124 13.35 12.18 -9.41
C ALA A 124 14.79 11.93 -9.00
N SER A 125 15.46 10.97 -9.64
CA SER A 125 16.87 10.63 -9.38
C SER A 125 17.80 11.83 -9.62
N LYS A 126 17.58 12.57 -10.72
CA LYS A 126 18.37 13.76 -11.04
C LYS A 126 18.17 14.91 -10.06
N ASN A 127 16.90 15.18 -9.69
CA ASN A 127 16.55 16.39 -8.94
C ASN A 127 16.74 16.24 -7.43
N LYS A 128 16.55 15.03 -6.88
CA LYS A 128 16.54 14.81 -5.43
C LYS A 128 17.81 14.17 -4.89
N LYS A 129 18.80 13.90 -5.74
CA LYS A 129 20.05 13.18 -5.37
C LYS A 129 19.77 11.83 -4.66
N THR A 130 18.62 11.25 -4.93
CA THR A 130 18.19 9.95 -4.41
C THR A 130 18.11 9.02 -5.61
N ASP A 131 18.85 7.93 -5.58
CA ASP A 131 18.72 6.91 -6.61
C ASP A 131 17.33 6.26 -6.50
N CYS A 132 16.51 6.47 -7.53
CA CYS A 132 15.17 5.92 -7.63
C CYS A 132 15.10 4.67 -8.53
N SER A 133 16.24 4.09 -8.90
CA SER A 133 16.31 2.93 -9.82
C SER A 133 15.64 1.67 -9.28
N SER A 134 15.47 1.58 -7.95
CA SER A 134 14.73 0.49 -7.29
C SER A 134 13.20 0.60 -7.44
N ALA A 135 12.68 1.71 -7.94
CA ALA A 135 11.24 1.86 -8.16
C ALA A 135 10.81 1.06 -9.39
N GLU A 136 9.71 0.32 -9.26
CA GLU A 136 9.08 -0.44 -10.34
C GLU A 136 7.63 0.00 -10.57
N PHE A 137 7.14 -0.15 -11.81
CA PHE A 137 5.73 -0.03 -12.15
C PHE A 137 5.08 -1.39 -11.93
N LEU A 138 4.30 -1.52 -10.86
CA LEU A 138 3.66 -2.77 -10.45
C LEU A 138 2.16 -2.71 -10.71
N THR A 139 1.63 -3.72 -11.37
CA THR A 139 0.19 -3.93 -11.53
C THR A 139 -0.24 -5.07 -10.62
N VAL A 140 -1.26 -4.85 -9.80
CA VAL A 140 -1.80 -5.86 -8.87
C VAL A 140 -3.30 -6.00 -9.09
N ASP A 141 -3.75 -7.25 -9.25
CA ASP A 141 -5.16 -7.65 -9.21
C ASP A 141 -5.41 -8.42 -7.90
N GLU A 142 -5.96 -7.76 -6.90
CA GLU A 142 -6.28 -8.41 -5.62
C GLU A 142 -7.57 -9.23 -5.70
N GLY A 143 -8.50 -8.85 -6.58
CA GLY A 143 -9.78 -9.55 -6.77
C GLY A 143 -10.64 -9.58 -5.50
N LEU A 144 -11.16 -10.76 -5.15
CA LEU A 144 -12.02 -10.95 -3.99
C LEU A 144 -11.20 -10.94 -2.69
N CYS A 145 -11.56 -10.01 -1.79
CA CYS A 145 -10.87 -9.79 -0.52
C CYS A 145 -11.85 -9.61 0.64
N VAL A 146 -11.37 -9.83 1.85
CA VAL A 146 -11.96 -9.30 3.09
C VAL A 146 -11.12 -8.13 3.56
N GLN A 147 -11.75 -7.10 4.11
CA GLN A 147 -11.04 -5.94 4.65
C GLN A 147 -11.71 -5.42 5.93
N ILE A 148 -10.94 -4.66 6.70
CA ILE A 148 -11.38 -4.03 7.95
C ILE A 148 -10.53 -2.79 8.23
N MET A 149 -11.10 -1.79 8.91
CA MET A 149 -10.33 -0.70 9.51
C MET A 149 -9.76 -1.14 10.85
N HIS A 150 -8.46 -1.24 10.95
CA HIS A 150 -7.73 -1.32 12.22
C HIS A 150 -7.54 0.09 12.80
N ILE A 151 -7.75 0.24 14.12
CA ILE A 151 -7.51 1.48 14.85
C ILE A 151 -6.63 1.14 16.04
N GLY A 152 -5.39 1.58 16.02
CA GLY A 152 -4.39 1.28 17.06
C GLY A 152 -2.97 1.14 16.51
N PRO A 153 -2.03 0.75 17.38
CA PRO A 153 -0.67 0.40 16.99
C PRO A 153 -0.64 -0.83 16.06
N TYR A 154 0.32 -0.90 15.16
CA TYR A 154 0.48 -2.04 14.25
C TYR A 154 0.66 -3.38 15.00
N ASP A 155 1.29 -3.36 16.18
CA ASP A 155 1.50 -4.57 16.99
C ASP A 155 0.17 -5.17 17.55
N ASP A 156 -0.94 -4.41 17.51
CA ASP A 156 -2.28 -4.86 17.91
C ASP A 156 -3.11 -5.40 16.72
N GLU A 157 -2.59 -5.39 15.50
CA GLU A 157 -3.26 -5.90 14.29
C GLU A 157 -3.65 -7.39 14.37
N PRO A 158 -2.92 -8.28 15.05
CA PRO A 158 -3.34 -9.69 15.23
C PRO A 158 -4.76 -9.85 15.75
N GLU A 159 -5.21 -9.00 16.67
CA GLU A 159 -6.59 -9.03 17.18
C GLU A 159 -7.61 -8.69 16.08
N THR A 160 -7.28 -7.73 15.23
CA THR A 160 -8.11 -7.31 14.10
C THR A 160 -8.15 -8.40 13.01
N VAL A 161 -7.02 -9.05 12.73
CA VAL A 161 -6.95 -10.20 11.80
C VAL A 161 -7.80 -11.36 12.30
N ALA A 162 -7.78 -11.65 13.61
CA ALA A 162 -8.62 -12.70 14.19
C ALA A 162 -10.14 -12.42 14.00
N LEU A 163 -10.57 -11.17 13.99
CA LEU A 163 -11.95 -10.80 13.65
C LEU A 163 -12.27 -11.13 12.18
N MET A 164 -11.33 -10.89 11.26
CA MET A 164 -11.49 -11.23 9.85
C MET A 164 -11.61 -12.74 9.66
N ASP A 165 -10.74 -13.53 10.28
CA ASP A 165 -10.75 -14.99 10.17
C ASP A 165 -12.07 -15.60 10.71
N LYS A 166 -12.55 -15.08 11.85
CA LYS A 166 -13.85 -15.47 12.40
C LYS A 166 -14.99 -15.17 11.42
N PHE A 167 -15.00 -13.95 10.87
CA PHE A 167 -16.00 -13.54 9.90
C PHE A 167 -16.00 -14.43 8.65
N LEU A 168 -14.83 -14.80 8.14
CA LEU A 168 -14.70 -15.68 6.98
C LEU A 168 -15.30 -17.07 7.27
N ALA A 169 -14.96 -17.67 8.41
CA ALA A 169 -15.49 -18.98 8.82
C ALA A 169 -17.02 -18.99 8.95
N GLU A 170 -17.61 -17.90 9.47
CA GLU A 170 -19.06 -17.75 9.64
C GLU A 170 -19.80 -17.54 8.32
N ASN A 171 -19.10 -17.09 7.26
CA ASN A 171 -19.71 -16.72 5.97
C ASN A 171 -19.33 -17.64 4.80
N GLY A 172 -18.66 -18.78 5.04
CA GLY A 172 -18.32 -19.75 4.01
C GLY A 172 -17.17 -19.32 3.08
N TYR A 173 -16.22 -18.58 3.63
CA TYR A 173 -14.99 -18.17 2.96
C TYR A 173 -13.76 -18.64 3.73
N GLU A 174 -12.65 -18.74 3.04
CA GLU A 174 -11.35 -18.97 3.64
C GLU A 174 -10.30 -17.99 3.10
N ASN A 175 -9.27 -17.77 3.88
CA ASN A 175 -8.12 -16.96 3.50
C ASN A 175 -7.38 -17.64 2.33
N ASP A 176 -7.08 -16.86 1.29
CA ASP A 176 -6.41 -17.32 0.06
C ASP A 176 -5.08 -16.60 -0.17
N MET A 177 -4.39 -16.25 0.92
CA MET A 177 -3.02 -15.72 0.82
C MET A 177 -2.08 -16.78 0.21
N THR A 178 -1.31 -16.34 -0.78
CA THR A 178 -0.34 -17.13 -1.56
C THR A 178 0.92 -16.30 -1.79
N GLU A 179 1.88 -16.82 -2.54
CA GLU A 179 3.08 -16.07 -2.94
C GLU A 179 2.79 -14.84 -3.81
N THR A 180 1.61 -14.77 -4.42
CA THR A 180 1.18 -13.66 -5.29
C THR A 180 -0.01 -12.86 -4.76
N ARG A 181 -0.71 -13.38 -3.76
CA ARG A 181 -1.84 -12.75 -3.09
C ARG A 181 -1.49 -12.57 -1.62
N LEU A 182 -1.07 -11.38 -1.26
CA LEU A 182 -0.37 -11.10 -0.01
C LEU A 182 -1.29 -10.39 1.02
N HIS A 183 -0.86 -10.36 2.26
CA HIS A 183 -1.39 -9.46 3.27
C HIS A 183 -1.12 -8.02 2.84
N HIS A 184 -2.16 -7.18 2.83
CA HIS A 184 -2.09 -5.80 2.36
C HIS A 184 -2.52 -4.83 3.45
N GLU A 185 -1.72 -3.82 3.69
CA GLU A 185 -1.95 -2.73 4.63
C GLU A 185 -1.97 -1.38 3.91
N ILE A 186 -2.94 -0.52 4.24
CA ILE A 186 -3.06 0.84 3.71
C ILE A 186 -3.00 1.83 4.87
N TYR A 187 -1.97 2.66 4.92
CA TYR A 187 -1.67 3.55 6.06
C TYR A 187 -2.35 4.91 5.91
N LEU A 188 -3.46 5.11 6.63
CA LEU A 188 -4.26 6.33 6.51
C LEU A 188 -3.81 7.44 7.46
N SER A 189 -3.09 7.10 8.50
CA SER A 189 -2.56 8.03 9.49
C SER A 189 -1.09 8.35 9.24
N ASP A 190 -0.70 9.61 9.50
CA ASP A 190 0.71 9.98 9.56
C ASP A 190 1.21 9.74 11.01
N PRO A 191 2.08 8.74 11.24
CA PRO A 191 2.55 8.40 12.58
C PRO A 191 3.31 9.54 13.28
N ARG A 192 3.77 10.54 12.53
CA ARG A 192 4.43 11.72 13.08
C ARG A 192 3.46 12.76 13.66
N LYS A 193 2.16 12.64 13.34
CA LYS A 193 1.11 13.62 13.69
C LYS A 193 0.04 13.07 14.61
N ALA A 194 -0.16 11.76 14.60
CA ALA A 194 -1.17 11.08 15.41
C ALA A 194 -0.49 10.17 16.43
N SER A 195 -1.05 10.10 17.63
CA SER A 195 -0.62 9.13 18.63
C SER A 195 -1.04 7.70 18.24
N PRO A 196 -0.26 6.67 18.63
CA PRO A 196 -0.44 5.30 18.13
C PRO A 196 -1.86 4.75 18.28
N GLU A 197 -2.55 5.05 19.38
CA GLU A 197 -3.91 4.59 19.64
C GLU A 197 -4.97 5.15 18.66
N LYS A 198 -4.58 6.11 17.81
CA LYS A 198 -5.43 6.74 16.79
C LYS A 198 -5.01 6.42 15.37
N TRP A 199 -3.97 5.63 15.19
CA TRP A 199 -3.57 5.23 13.86
C TRP A 199 -4.68 4.43 13.19
N LYS A 200 -4.82 4.62 11.89
CA LYS A 200 -5.81 3.93 11.05
C LYS A 200 -5.09 3.24 9.93
N THR A 201 -5.29 1.93 9.85
CA THR A 201 -4.77 1.07 8.80
C THR A 201 -5.92 0.27 8.23
N VAL A 202 -6.06 0.23 6.91
CA VAL A 202 -6.92 -0.79 6.29
C VAL A 202 -6.11 -2.06 6.19
N ILE A 203 -6.59 -3.14 6.80
CA ILE A 203 -6.04 -4.48 6.62
C ILE A 203 -6.90 -5.20 5.61
N ARG A 204 -6.27 -5.82 4.60
CA ARG A 204 -6.95 -6.54 3.51
C ARG A 204 -6.29 -7.87 3.24
N HIS A 205 -7.09 -8.92 3.15
CA HIS A 205 -6.64 -10.26 2.80
C HIS A 205 -7.41 -10.80 1.61
N PRO A 206 -6.73 -11.44 0.66
CA PRO A 206 -7.39 -12.18 -0.42
C PRO A 206 -8.12 -13.39 0.15
N ILE A 207 -9.28 -13.69 -0.43
CA ILE A 207 -10.16 -14.78 0.03
C ILE A 207 -10.72 -15.57 -1.14
N LYS A 208 -11.21 -16.77 -0.84
CA LYS A 208 -12.02 -17.58 -1.75
C LYS A 208 -13.18 -18.25 -1.03
N LYS A 209 -14.20 -18.67 -1.78
CA LYS A 209 -15.29 -19.47 -1.25
C LYS A 209 -14.82 -20.89 -0.93
N ILE A 210 -15.36 -21.46 0.17
CA ILE A 210 -15.21 -22.86 0.52
C ILE A 210 -16.14 -23.70 -0.34
#